data_ecfa7a024f0ea8b025d2ba93be948503
#
_entry.id   ecfa7a024f0ea8b025d2ba93be948503
#
_cell.length_a   1.000
_cell.length_b   1.000
_cell.length_c   1.000
_cell.angle_alpha   90.00
_cell.angle_beta   90.00
_cell.angle_gamma   90.00
#
_symmetry.space_group_name_H-M   'P 1'
#
loop_
_entity.id
_entity.type
_entity.pdbx_description
1 polymer ?
#
loop_
_entity_poly.entity_id
_entity_poly.type
_entity_poly.pdbx_seq_one_letter_code
_entity_poly.pdbx_strand_id
1 'polypeptide(L)'
;MGSTFDKVASLAKTALLRPVGERSSDERTAAFEEELLDMVNATGMGPGALGGKTLALDVHVETAPCHIAALPLAINMGCSAMRRATVELTCEPLAFRAQGGK
;
A
#
# COMPACT_ATOMS: atom_id res chain seq x y z
N MET A 1 -5.50 -7.97 2.78
CA MET A 1 -5.96 -9.30 3.24
C MET A 1 -7.16 -9.15 4.16
N GLY A 2 -8.14 -10.02 4.02
CA GLY A 2 -9.37 -10.00 4.82
C GLY A 2 -10.49 -9.19 4.19
N SER A 3 -11.46 -8.78 5.04
CA SER A 3 -12.69 -8.10 4.63
C SER A 3 -13.55 -8.97 3.71
N THR A 4 -14.11 -8.41 2.65
CA THR A 4 -14.93 -9.12 1.66
C THR A 4 -14.23 -9.11 0.31
N PHE A 5 -14.74 -9.88 -0.63
CA PHE A 5 -14.13 -10.03 -1.96
C PHE A 5 -13.94 -8.69 -2.67
N ASP A 6 -14.93 -7.82 -2.62
CA ASP A 6 -14.89 -6.50 -3.25
C ASP A 6 -14.00 -5.52 -2.49
N LYS A 7 -14.05 -5.55 -1.15
CA LYS A 7 -13.26 -4.64 -0.32
C LYS A 7 -11.79 -5.00 -0.27
N VAL A 8 -11.44 -6.27 -0.41
CA VAL A 8 -10.03 -6.68 -0.38
C VAL A 8 -9.24 -6.07 -1.53
N ALA A 9 -9.87 -5.87 -2.69
CA ALA A 9 -9.23 -5.19 -3.80
C ALA A 9 -8.93 -3.72 -3.47
N SER A 10 -9.85 -3.06 -2.78
CA SER A 10 -9.66 -1.68 -2.30
C SER A 10 -8.53 -1.60 -1.27
N LEU A 11 -8.46 -2.56 -0.35
CA LEU A 11 -7.36 -2.64 0.61
C LEU A 11 -6.00 -2.76 -0.07
N ALA A 12 -5.92 -3.58 -1.11
CA ALA A 12 -4.68 -3.74 -1.87
C ALA A 12 -4.25 -2.43 -2.54
N LYS A 13 -5.20 -1.65 -3.05
CA LYS A 13 -4.91 -0.33 -3.59
C LYS A 13 -4.46 0.65 -2.52
N THR A 14 -5.08 0.61 -1.35
CA THR A 14 -4.69 1.44 -0.21
C THR A 14 -3.26 1.12 0.23
N ALA A 15 -2.88 -0.14 0.23
CA ALA A 15 -1.52 -0.56 0.57
C ALA A 15 -0.46 0.10 -0.32
N LEU A 16 -0.76 0.30 -1.60
CA LEU A 16 0.15 0.96 -2.53
C LEU A 16 0.34 2.45 -2.23
N LEU A 17 -0.55 3.07 -1.46
CA LEU A 17 -0.43 4.49 -1.12
C LEU A 17 0.63 4.75 -0.04
N ARG A 18 1.07 3.74 0.67
CA ARG A 18 2.10 3.92 1.70
C ARG A 18 3.47 4.13 1.06
N PRO A 19 4.28 5.06 1.58
CA PRO A 19 5.62 5.30 1.06
C PRO A 19 6.53 4.08 1.17
N VAL A 20 7.45 3.95 0.22
CA VAL A 20 8.48 2.91 0.26
C VAL A 20 9.33 3.09 1.52
N GLY A 21 9.55 2.00 2.23
CA GLY A 21 10.31 1.99 3.48
C GLY A 21 9.46 2.15 4.73
N GLU A 22 8.18 2.53 4.60
CA GLU A 22 7.29 2.65 5.74
C GLU A 22 6.69 1.29 6.10
N ARG A 23 6.90 0.88 7.36
CA ARG A 23 6.33 -0.37 7.87
C ARG A 23 4.94 -0.14 8.46
N SER A 24 4.15 -1.21 8.55
CA SER A 24 2.87 -1.18 9.21
C SER A 24 3.02 -0.78 10.68
N SER A 25 2.02 -0.11 11.22
CA SER A 25 1.95 0.20 12.65
C SER A 25 1.75 -1.05 13.54
N ASP A 26 1.24 -2.13 12.96
CA ASP A 26 1.11 -3.41 13.64
C ASP A 26 2.40 -4.22 13.48
N GLU A 27 3.00 -4.60 14.60
CA GLU A 27 4.31 -5.29 14.59
C GLU A 27 4.28 -6.60 13.82
N ARG A 28 3.20 -7.37 13.93
CA ARG A 28 3.08 -8.64 13.22
C ARG A 28 2.99 -8.43 11.72
N THR A 29 2.23 -7.45 11.32
CA THR A 29 2.10 -7.08 9.90
C THR A 29 3.41 -6.52 9.37
N ALA A 30 4.10 -5.70 10.14
CA ALA A 30 5.41 -5.16 9.77
C ALA A 30 6.44 -6.28 9.54
N ALA A 31 6.50 -7.26 10.44
CA ALA A 31 7.38 -8.42 10.29
C ALA A 31 7.02 -9.24 9.05
N PHE A 32 5.74 -9.39 8.76
CA PHE A 32 5.26 -10.11 7.58
C PHE A 32 5.63 -9.37 6.29
N GLU A 33 5.52 -8.04 6.29
CA GLU A 33 5.95 -7.22 5.15
C GLU A 33 7.42 -7.41 4.84
N GLU A 34 8.27 -7.40 5.86
CA GLU A 34 9.71 -7.63 5.69
C GLU A 34 10.00 -9.04 5.18
N GLU A 35 9.35 -10.03 5.73
CA GLU A 35 9.50 -11.42 5.29
C GLU A 35 9.12 -11.58 3.82
N LEU A 36 7.99 -11.00 3.41
CA LEU A 36 7.56 -11.05 2.02
C LEU A 36 8.54 -10.34 1.09
N LEU A 37 9.07 -9.20 1.50
CA LEU A 37 10.06 -8.48 0.71
C LEU A 37 11.31 -9.31 0.50
N ASP A 38 11.81 -9.94 1.55
CA ASP A 38 12.97 -10.82 1.48
C ASP A 38 12.72 -12.03 0.57
N MET A 39 11.55 -12.64 0.68
CA MET A 39 11.18 -13.77 -0.17
C MET A 39 11.11 -13.40 -1.64
N VAL A 40 10.52 -12.26 -1.96
CA VAL A 40 10.39 -11.77 -3.33
C VAL A 40 11.75 -11.50 -3.93
N ASN A 41 12.64 -10.83 -3.19
CA ASN A 41 13.98 -10.52 -3.66
C ASN A 41 14.88 -11.76 -3.73
N ALA A 42 14.63 -12.75 -2.89
CA ALA A 42 15.37 -14.02 -2.90
C ALA A 42 15.09 -14.86 -4.14
N THR A 43 14.05 -14.55 -4.92
CA THR A 43 13.77 -15.27 -6.17
C THR A 43 14.87 -15.11 -7.21
N GLY A 44 15.69 -14.06 -7.10
CA GLY A 44 16.75 -13.79 -8.06
C GLY A 44 16.27 -13.30 -9.42
N MET A 45 14.98 -13.03 -9.58
CA MET A 45 14.43 -12.55 -10.86
C MET A 45 14.95 -11.17 -11.23
N GLY A 46 15.11 -10.30 -10.24
CA GLY A 46 15.63 -8.95 -10.44
C GLY A 46 14.74 -8.05 -11.28
N PRO A 47 15.22 -6.84 -11.61
CA PRO A 47 14.44 -5.88 -12.37
C PRO A 47 14.05 -6.43 -13.74
N GLY A 48 12.75 -6.37 -14.06
CA GLY A 48 12.23 -6.85 -15.34
C GLY A 48 12.45 -8.35 -15.60
N ALA A 49 12.66 -9.14 -14.55
CA ALA A 49 13.00 -10.57 -14.62
C ALA A 49 14.33 -10.86 -15.38
N LEU A 50 15.20 -9.88 -15.45
CA LEU A 50 16.49 -9.99 -16.13
C LEU A 50 17.60 -10.54 -15.24
N GLY A 51 17.28 -10.85 -13.99
CA GLY A 51 18.24 -11.31 -13.00
C GLY A 51 18.75 -10.17 -12.12
N GLY A 52 19.06 -10.49 -10.88
CA GLY A 52 19.58 -9.52 -9.92
C GLY A 52 19.05 -9.73 -8.53
N LYS A 53 19.51 -8.89 -7.60
CA LYS A 53 19.18 -9.02 -6.17
C LYS A 53 17.88 -8.33 -5.77
N THR A 54 17.50 -7.29 -6.50
CA THR A 54 16.34 -6.48 -6.14
C THR A 54 15.26 -6.57 -7.20
N LEU A 55 14.19 -7.29 -6.90
CA LEU A 55 12.98 -7.34 -7.71
C LEU A 55 11.97 -6.30 -7.25
N ALA A 56 11.78 -6.16 -5.96
CA ALA A 56 10.86 -5.22 -5.35
C ALA A 56 11.57 -4.28 -4.39
N LEU A 57 11.11 -3.02 -4.34
CA LEU A 57 11.61 -2.03 -3.39
C LEU A 57 10.93 -2.16 -2.05
N ASP A 58 9.67 -2.53 -2.03
CA ASP A 58 8.92 -2.71 -0.81
C ASP A 58 7.69 -3.58 -1.02
N VAL A 59 7.16 -4.10 0.08
CA VAL A 59 5.89 -4.81 0.13
C VAL A 59 5.08 -4.23 1.27
N HIS A 60 3.86 -3.83 0.98
CA HIS A 60 2.94 -3.30 1.98
C HIS A 60 1.73 -4.20 2.12
N VAL A 61 1.29 -4.45 3.35
CA VAL A 61 0.16 -5.31 3.67
C VAL A 61 -0.87 -4.53 4.48
N GLU A 62 -2.09 -4.49 3.99
CA GLU A 62 -3.24 -4.00 4.73
C GLU A 62 -4.11 -5.18 5.13
N THR A 63 -4.61 -5.17 6.35
CA THR A 63 -5.43 -6.24 6.90
C THR A 63 -6.76 -5.71 7.40
N ALA A 64 -7.78 -6.55 7.34
CA ALA A 64 -9.09 -6.26 7.91
C ALA A 64 -9.72 -7.56 8.40
N PRO A 65 -10.62 -7.50 9.39
CA PRO A 65 -11.33 -8.68 9.86
C PRO A 65 -12.15 -9.33 8.75
N CYS A 66 -12.23 -10.64 8.75
CA CYS A 66 -13.05 -11.40 7.81
C CYS A 66 -13.77 -12.54 8.50
N HIS A 67 -14.68 -13.18 7.78
CA HIS A 67 -15.36 -14.37 8.29
C HIS A 67 -14.35 -15.48 8.56
N ILE A 68 -14.57 -16.26 9.61
CA ILE A 68 -13.64 -17.31 10.04
C ILE A 68 -13.39 -18.36 8.95
N ALA A 69 -14.37 -18.58 8.07
CA ALA A 69 -14.25 -19.54 6.97
C ALA A 69 -13.74 -18.93 5.68
N ALA A 70 -13.33 -17.67 5.68
CA ALA A 70 -12.89 -16.96 4.49
C ALA A 70 -11.53 -16.30 4.72
N LEU A 71 -10.74 -16.23 3.66
CA LEU A 71 -9.47 -15.48 3.68
C LEU A 71 -9.32 -14.79 2.32
N PRO A 72 -10.03 -13.69 2.09
CA PRO A 72 -9.87 -12.94 0.85
C PRO A 72 -8.46 -12.35 0.77
N LEU A 73 -7.89 -12.42 -0.41
CA LEU A 73 -6.56 -11.88 -0.69
C LEU A 73 -6.57 -11.21 -2.04
N ALA A 74 -6.03 -9.99 -2.10
CA ALA A 74 -5.79 -9.29 -3.36
C ALA A 74 -4.38 -8.73 -3.34
N ILE A 75 -3.76 -8.71 -4.50
CA ILE A 75 -2.41 -8.18 -4.70
C ILE A 75 -2.45 -7.15 -5.81
N ASN A 76 -1.95 -5.96 -5.52
CA ASN A 76 -1.69 -4.93 -6.51
C ASN A 76 -0.19 -4.75 -6.67
N MET A 77 0.25 -4.61 -7.91
CA MET A 77 1.65 -4.34 -8.21
C MET A 77 1.80 -2.95 -8.78
N GLY A 78 2.79 -2.23 -8.29
CA GLY A 78 3.21 -0.96 -8.84
C GLY A 78 4.63 -1.04 -9.37
N CYS A 79 4.98 -0.21 -10.31
CA CYS A 79 6.33 -0.14 -10.86
C CYS A 79 6.90 1.27 -10.69
N SER A 80 8.08 1.50 -11.24
CA SER A 80 8.72 2.82 -11.19
C SER A 80 7.90 3.93 -11.85
N ALA A 81 6.90 3.58 -12.65
CA ALA A 81 5.97 4.55 -13.23
C ALA A 81 5.00 5.13 -12.20
N MET A 82 4.81 4.44 -11.06
CA MET A 82 3.97 4.97 -9.98
C MET A 82 4.64 6.16 -9.32
N ARG A 83 3.97 7.28 -9.41
CA ARG A 83 4.40 8.52 -8.77
C ARG A 83 3.40 8.91 -7.72
N ARG A 84 3.88 9.55 -6.70
CA ARG A 84 3.06 9.84 -5.53
C ARG A 84 3.29 11.27 -5.09
N ALA A 85 2.18 11.94 -4.76
CA ALA A 85 2.21 13.24 -4.12
C ALA A 85 1.12 13.27 -3.07
N THR A 86 1.38 13.90 -1.96
CA THR A 86 0.42 14.05 -0.88
C THR A 86 0.17 15.53 -0.67
N VAL A 87 -1.11 15.91 -0.65
CA VAL A 87 -1.54 17.27 -0.41
C VAL A 87 -2.54 17.26 0.74
N GLU A 88 -2.30 18.11 1.72
CA GLU A 88 -3.24 18.30 2.81
C GLU A 88 -4.18 19.45 2.47
N LEU A 89 -5.47 19.14 2.49
CA LEU A 89 -6.51 20.11 2.21
C LEU A 89 -7.18 20.52 3.50
N THR A 90 -7.24 21.82 3.74
CA THR A 90 -7.97 22.39 4.88
C THR A 90 -9.17 23.17 4.39
N CYS A 91 -10.29 23.08 5.11
CA CYS A 91 -11.48 23.83 4.77
C CYS A 91 -11.40 25.22 5.38
N GLU A 92 -11.52 26.23 4.54
CA GLU A 92 -11.61 27.61 4.99
C GLU A 92 -13.00 27.93 5.52
N PRO A 93 -13.14 28.75 6.57
CA PRO A 93 -14.46 29.19 7.03
C PRO A 93 -15.19 29.94 5.94
N LEU A 94 -16.52 29.76 5.90
CA LEU A 94 -17.36 30.46 4.92
C LEU A 94 -17.23 31.98 4.99
N ALA A 95 -17.09 32.53 6.19
CA ALA A 95 -16.90 33.96 6.38
C ALA A 95 -15.66 34.47 5.69
N PHE A 96 -14.56 33.75 5.76
CA PHE A 96 -13.34 34.06 5.06
C PHE A 96 -13.58 34.05 3.55
N ARG A 97 -14.26 33.03 3.07
CA ARG A 97 -14.56 32.88 1.66
C ARG A 97 -15.44 34.00 1.12
N ALA A 98 -16.42 34.44 1.89
CA ALA A 98 -17.26 35.58 1.53
C ALA A 98 -16.45 36.86 1.43
N GLN A 99 -15.47 37.06 2.29
CA GLN A 99 -14.57 38.21 2.26
C GLN A 99 -13.58 38.15 1.10
N GLY A 100 -13.05 36.96 0.83
CA GLY A 100 -12.10 36.74 -0.24
C GLY A 100 -12.71 36.63 -1.63
N GLY A 101 -14.03 36.53 -1.72
CA GLY A 101 -14.74 36.34 -2.98
C GLY A 101 -14.94 37.59 -3.80
N LYS A 102 -14.26 38.64 -3.52
CA LYS A 102 -14.35 39.88 -4.27
C LYS A 102 -13.64 39.86 -5.59
#